data_b3f824d831b4bfaada1f088ce1de4263
#
_entry.id   b3f824d831b4bfaada1f088ce1de4263
#
_cell.length_a   1.000
_cell.length_b   1.000
_cell.length_c   1.000
_cell.angle_alpha   90.00
_cell.angle_beta   90.00
_cell.angle_gamma   90.00
#
_symmetry.space_group_name_H-M   'P 1'
#
loop_
_entity.id
_entity.type
_entity.pdbx_description
1 polymer ?
#
loop_
_entity_poly.entity_id
_entity_poly.type
_entity_poly.pdbx_seq_one_letter_code
_entity_poly.pdbx_strand_id
1 'polypeptide(L)'
;MLCKSVALLFFFPSFILKCVCAIFFRRKISDPHNLIETAAGCVTVTWHNRLLFFPAVFPKKARIRTVAVVSASRDGQYVSDLISFFGIKAMRGSSKKGGANALLGATRALQDGFNVSFTPDGPRGPKYTMSRGPIYLASAHTTRIIPISINASRYWSIKSWDNFQIPKPFSTLTLVIGTPIEIPANLDAGGIEEWRLKVQNALMEITAD
;
A
#
# COMPACT_ATOMS: atom_id res chain seq x y z
N MET A 1 -8.95 19.34 -22.13
CA MET A 1 -9.77 20.18 -21.20
C MET A 1 -10.58 19.39 -20.16
N LEU A 2 -10.73 18.06 -20.28
CA LEU A 2 -11.45 17.22 -19.31
C LEU A 2 -10.69 16.93 -17.99
N CYS A 3 -9.38 17.18 -17.92
CA CYS A 3 -8.56 16.79 -16.76
C CYS A 3 -8.77 17.66 -15.50
N LYS A 4 -9.20 18.93 -15.65
CA LYS A 4 -9.38 19.84 -14.50
C LYS A 4 -10.67 19.58 -13.73
N SER A 5 -11.74 19.16 -14.40
CA SER A 5 -13.05 18.91 -13.74
C SER A 5 -13.04 17.65 -12.90
N VAL A 6 -12.30 16.61 -13.30
CA VAL A 6 -12.19 15.35 -12.56
C VAL A 6 -11.33 15.53 -11.30
N ALA A 7 -10.24 16.28 -11.39
CA ALA A 7 -9.40 16.62 -10.24
C ALA A 7 -10.19 17.38 -9.15
N LEU A 8 -11.11 18.26 -9.54
CA LEU A 8 -11.97 19.00 -8.62
C LEU A 8 -12.98 18.10 -7.92
N LEU A 9 -13.49 17.07 -8.61
CA LEU A 9 -14.45 16.11 -8.04
C LEU A 9 -13.85 15.27 -6.91
N PHE A 10 -12.55 14.95 -6.99
CA PHE A 10 -11.84 14.16 -5.95
C PHE A 10 -11.13 15.01 -4.90
N PHE A 11 -11.01 16.31 -5.12
CA PHE A 11 -10.46 17.24 -4.14
C PHE A 11 -11.31 17.22 -2.85
N PHE A 12 -12.62 17.30 -2.98
CA PHE A 12 -13.56 17.34 -1.85
C PHE A 12 -13.51 16.07 -1.00
N PRO A 13 -13.67 14.85 -1.54
CA PRO A 13 -13.57 13.62 -0.75
C PRO A 13 -12.22 13.44 -0.07
N SER A 14 -11.12 13.77 -0.75
CA SER A 14 -9.78 13.66 -0.18
C SER A 14 -9.53 14.67 0.93
N PHE A 15 -10.02 15.89 0.77
CA PHE A 15 -9.97 16.93 1.80
C PHE A 15 -10.81 16.53 3.02
N ILE A 16 -12.03 16.05 2.80
CA ILE A 16 -12.91 15.54 3.88
C ILE A 16 -12.21 14.40 4.61
N LEU A 17 -11.66 13.41 3.90
CA LEU A 17 -10.93 12.29 4.50
C LEU A 17 -9.78 12.79 5.39
N LYS A 18 -9.02 13.78 4.93
CA LYS A 18 -7.94 14.39 5.70
C LYS A 18 -8.45 15.10 6.95
N CYS A 19 -9.52 15.88 6.83
CA CYS A 19 -10.14 16.58 7.96
C CYS A 19 -10.73 15.60 8.99
N VAL A 20 -11.48 14.60 8.52
CA VAL A 20 -12.04 13.54 9.35
C VAL A 20 -10.91 12.81 10.10
N CYS A 21 -9.82 12.47 9.39
CA CYS A 21 -8.68 11.83 10.01
C CYS A 21 -8.02 12.72 11.09
N ALA A 22 -7.90 14.02 10.83
CA ALA A 22 -7.27 14.95 11.77
C ALA A 22 -8.11 15.23 13.02
N ILE A 23 -9.44 15.30 12.85
CA ILE A 23 -10.39 15.69 13.92
C ILE A 23 -10.78 14.49 14.79
N PHE A 24 -11.08 13.36 14.15
CA PHE A 24 -11.74 12.23 14.81
C PHE A 24 -10.80 11.10 15.22
N PHE A 25 -9.53 11.11 14.81
CA PHE A 25 -8.64 9.97 15.09
C PHE A 25 -7.35 10.41 15.78
N ARG A 26 -7.00 9.67 16.82
CA ARG A 26 -5.65 9.72 17.38
C ARG A 26 -4.71 8.92 16.48
N ARG A 27 -3.55 9.46 16.16
CA ARG A 27 -2.55 8.80 15.30
C ARG A 27 -1.33 8.42 16.13
N LYS A 28 -0.94 7.15 15.99
CA LYS A 28 0.31 6.63 16.54
C LYS A 28 1.16 6.06 15.39
N ILE A 29 2.46 6.15 15.53
CA ILE A 29 3.42 5.61 14.57
C ILE A 29 4.39 4.73 15.34
N SER A 30 4.57 3.49 14.86
CA SER A 30 5.58 2.55 15.31
C SER A 30 6.52 2.31 14.13
N ASP A 31 7.68 2.91 14.15
CA ASP A 31 8.74 2.80 13.13
C ASP A 31 10.08 2.57 13.83
N PRO A 32 10.32 1.36 14.37
CA PRO A 32 11.50 1.05 15.16
C PRO A 32 12.81 1.15 14.36
N HIS A 33 12.73 1.10 13.04
CA HIS A 33 13.88 1.12 12.14
C HIS A 33 14.05 2.47 11.41
N ASN A 34 13.28 3.48 11.76
CA ASN A 34 13.29 4.82 11.13
C ASN A 34 13.12 4.78 9.59
N LEU A 35 12.29 3.88 9.10
CA LEU A 35 12.11 3.64 7.66
C LEU A 35 11.32 4.76 6.97
N ILE A 36 10.52 5.52 7.69
CA ILE A 36 9.83 6.71 7.15
C ILE A 36 10.85 7.72 6.59
N GLU A 37 11.99 7.85 7.24
CA GLU A 37 13.03 8.79 6.82
C GLU A 37 14.03 8.15 5.85
N THR A 38 14.39 6.90 6.07
CA THR A 38 15.53 6.24 5.42
C THR A 38 15.16 5.34 4.24
N ALA A 39 13.90 4.86 4.15
CA ALA A 39 13.51 3.93 3.09
C ALA A 39 13.45 4.64 1.72
N ALA A 40 14.22 4.12 0.77
CA ALA A 40 14.20 4.53 -0.63
C ALA A 40 14.47 3.30 -1.52
N GLY A 41 13.82 3.26 -2.69
CA GLY A 41 14.01 2.18 -3.66
C GLY A 41 13.62 0.79 -3.12
N CYS A 42 12.59 0.70 -2.29
CA CYS A 42 12.13 -0.56 -1.71
C CYS A 42 10.68 -0.89 -2.10
N VAL A 43 10.29 -2.14 -1.90
CA VAL A 43 8.91 -2.59 -2.03
C VAL A 43 8.21 -2.48 -0.69
N THR A 44 6.98 -1.98 -0.66
CA THR A 44 6.15 -1.98 0.54
C THR A 44 4.88 -2.77 0.30
N VAL A 45 4.37 -3.45 1.33
CA VAL A 45 3.17 -4.27 1.26
C VAL A 45 2.21 -3.92 2.40
N THR A 46 0.92 -3.81 2.08
CA THR A 46 -0.15 -3.57 3.05
C THR A 46 -1.43 -4.27 2.61
N TRP A 47 -2.25 -4.77 3.55
CA TRP A 47 -3.50 -5.45 3.22
C TRP A 47 -4.56 -4.49 2.68
N HIS A 48 -5.39 -4.98 1.74
CA HIS A 48 -6.42 -4.20 1.06
C HIS A 48 -7.46 -3.64 2.04
N ASN A 49 -7.86 -4.41 3.02
CA ASN A 49 -8.90 -4.03 3.97
C ASN A 49 -8.54 -2.88 4.93
N ARG A 50 -7.31 -2.37 4.89
CA ARG A 50 -6.81 -1.28 5.76
C ARG A 50 -6.53 0.02 5.03
N LEU A 51 -6.92 0.11 3.75
CA LEU A 51 -6.51 1.22 2.88
C LEU A 51 -7.24 2.53 3.13
N LEU A 52 -8.42 2.53 3.76
CA LEU A 52 -9.29 3.72 3.81
C LEU A 52 -8.56 4.98 4.31
N PHE A 53 -7.85 4.87 5.42
CA PHE A 53 -7.14 6.01 6.01
C PHE A 53 -5.64 6.01 5.73
N PHE A 54 -5.13 5.03 5.00
CA PHE A 54 -3.70 4.91 4.71
C PHE A 54 -3.10 6.22 4.16
N PRO A 55 -3.68 6.86 3.13
CA PRO A 55 -3.12 8.08 2.56
C PRO A 55 -3.09 9.26 3.55
N ALA A 56 -4.03 9.32 4.50
CA ALA A 56 -4.13 10.40 5.46
C ALA A 56 -3.22 10.20 6.69
N VAL A 57 -2.98 8.95 7.08
CA VAL A 57 -2.16 8.59 8.25
C VAL A 57 -0.67 8.49 7.89
N PHE A 58 -0.37 7.97 6.71
CA PHE A 58 1.01 7.77 6.25
C PHE A 58 1.74 9.13 6.13
N PRO A 59 2.95 9.31 6.69
CA PRO A 59 3.63 10.60 6.75
C PRO A 59 3.92 11.18 5.36
N LYS A 60 3.84 12.52 5.23
CA LYS A 60 4.03 13.22 3.95
C LYS A 60 5.37 12.87 3.30
N LYS A 61 6.46 12.82 4.08
CA LYS A 61 7.80 12.50 3.57
C LYS A 61 7.85 11.14 2.88
N ALA A 62 7.23 10.12 3.46
CA ALA A 62 7.15 8.80 2.86
C ALA A 62 6.17 8.76 1.68
N ARG A 63 5.01 9.44 1.77
CA ARG A 63 4.00 9.46 0.70
C ARG A 63 4.54 9.99 -0.63
N ILE A 64 5.24 11.11 -0.62
CA ILE A 64 5.79 11.74 -1.85
C ILE A 64 6.86 10.89 -2.54
N ARG A 65 7.42 9.92 -1.82
CA ARG A 65 8.39 8.93 -2.30
C ARG A 65 7.75 7.59 -2.67
N THR A 66 6.41 7.51 -2.65
CA THR A 66 5.69 6.25 -2.87
C THR A 66 4.95 6.27 -4.20
N VAL A 67 5.08 5.17 -4.93
CA VAL A 67 4.29 4.82 -6.11
C VAL A 67 3.44 3.61 -5.77
N ALA A 68 2.12 3.76 -5.75
CA ALA A 68 1.20 2.66 -5.47
C ALA A 68 0.81 1.93 -6.76
N VAL A 69 0.86 0.60 -6.74
CA VAL A 69 0.35 -0.23 -7.83
C VAL A 69 -1.15 -0.38 -7.67
N VAL A 70 -1.90 0.19 -8.62
CA VAL A 70 -3.36 0.27 -8.59
C VAL A 70 -3.96 -0.46 -9.79
N SER A 71 -5.07 -1.17 -9.57
CA SER A 71 -5.78 -1.88 -10.64
C SER A 71 -6.09 -0.98 -11.85
N ALA A 72 -5.99 -1.52 -13.08
CA ALA A 72 -6.37 -0.82 -14.30
C ALA A 72 -7.89 -0.64 -14.48
N SER A 73 -8.72 -1.09 -13.54
CA SER A 73 -10.18 -0.95 -13.56
C SER A 73 -10.64 0.50 -13.38
N ARG A 74 -11.94 0.76 -13.63
CA ARG A 74 -12.55 2.07 -13.35
C ARG A 74 -12.43 2.45 -11.88
N ASP A 75 -12.68 1.53 -10.97
CA ASP A 75 -12.55 1.76 -9.52
C ASP A 75 -11.13 2.12 -9.13
N GLY A 76 -10.12 1.45 -9.76
CA GLY A 76 -8.73 1.83 -9.59
C GLY A 76 -8.42 3.26 -10.07
N GLN A 77 -9.16 3.83 -11.06
CA GLN A 77 -9.00 5.23 -11.43
C GLN A 77 -9.40 6.14 -10.27
N TYR A 78 -10.53 5.87 -9.63
CA TYR A 78 -10.98 6.66 -8.47
C TYR A 78 -9.96 6.61 -7.33
N VAL A 79 -9.39 5.42 -7.05
CA VAL A 79 -8.32 5.28 -6.06
C VAL A 79 -7.08 6.07 -6.45
N SER A 80 -6.65 6.03 -7.74
CA SER A 80 -5.51 6.80 -8.23
C SER A 80 -5.70 8.30 -8.03
N ASP A 81 -6.88 8.83 -8.34
CA ASP A 81 -7.19 10.25 -8.20
C ASP A 81 -7.21 10.67 -6.73
N LEU A 82 -7.78 9.82 -5.85
CA LEU A 82 -7.81 10.06 -4.41
C LEU A 82 -6.41 10.10 -3.81
N ILE A 83 -5.55 9.10 -4.09
CA ILE A 83 -4.21 9.04 -3.49
C ILE A 83 -3.27 10.11 -4.04
N SER A 84 -3.50 10.58 -5.28
CA SER A 84 -2.71 11.66 -5.89
C SER A 84 -2.84 12.97 -5.11
N PHE A 85 -4.02 13.25 -4.54
CA PHE A 85 -4.25 14.39 -3.65
C PHE A 85 -3.33 14.37 -2.42
N PHE A 86 -2.98 13.17 -1.95
CA PHE A 86 -2.05 13.00 -0.82
C PHE A 86 -0.58 12.97 -1.24
N GLY A 87 -0.29 13.12 -2.53
CA GLY A 87 1.07 13.11 -3.07
C GLY A 87 1.63 11.71 -3.35
N ILE A 88 0.79 10.66 -3.29
CA ILE A 88 1.18 9.31 -3.68
C ILE A 88 0.97 9.18 -5.19
N LYS A 89 2.00 8.80 -5.93
CA LYS A 89 1.90 8.49 -7.35
C LYS A 89 1.18 7.15 -7.55
N ALA A 90 0.38 7.03 -8.61
CA ALA A 90 -0.29 5.79 -8.95
C ALA A 90 0.29 5.19 -10.23
N MET A 91 0.56 3.89 -10.20
CA MET A 91 0.91 3.11 -11.36
C MET A 91 -0.24 2.16 -11.68
N ARG A 92 -0.71 2.20 -12.93
CA ARG A 92 -1.89 1.45 -13.37
C ARG A 92 -1.48 0.11 -13.96
N GLY A 93 -1.96 -0.98 -13.35
CA GLY A 93 -1.74 -2.33 -13.84
C GLY A 93 -2.29 -3.39 -12.88
N SER A 94 -2.47 -4.60 -13.37
CA SER A 94 -2.86 -5.75 -12.54
C SER A 94 -2.27 -7.03 -13.13
N SER A 95 -2.21 -8.09 -12.32
CA SER A 95 -1.71 -9.41 -12.73
C SER A 95 -2.41 -10.02 -13.98
N LYS A 96 -3.63 -9.55 -14.31
CA LYS A 96 -4.42 -10.06 -15.44
C LYS A 96 -4.43 -9.15 -16.68
N LYS A 97 -4.25 -7.83 -16.52
CA LYS A 97 -4.20 -6.88 -17.65
C LYS A 97 -3.12 -5.84 -17.39
N GLY A 98 -2.11 -5.78 -18.26
CA GLY A 98 -1.03 -4.80 -18.14
C GLY A 98 0.00 -5.12 -17.06
N GLY A 99 0.07 -6.37 -16.56
CA GLY A 99 1.02 -6.77 -15.52
C GLY A 99 2.48 -6.53 -15.91
N ALA A 100 2.85 -6.81 -17.16
CA ALA A 100 4.20 -6.53 -17.66
C ALA A 100 4.50 -5.02 -17.66
N ASN A 101 3.57 -4.19 -18.12
CA ASN A 101 3.74 -2.73 -18.11
C ASN A 101 3.80 -2.17 -16.69
N ALA A 102 3.00 -2.71 -15.75
CA ALA A 102 3.07 -2.34 -14.35
C ALA A 102 4.41 -2.76 -13.73
N LEU A 103 4.93 -3.93 -14.07
CA LEU A 103 6.24 -4.38 -13.61
C LEU A 103 7.36 -3.49 -14.13
N LEU A 104 7.36 -3.16 -15.44
CA LEU A 104 8.33 -2.23 -16.04
C LEU A 104 8.28 -0.85 -15.38
N GLY A 105 7.10 -0.33 -15.14
CA GLY A 105 6.94 0.94 -14.45
C GLY A 105 7.40 0.86 -13.00
N ALA A 106 7.13 -0.23 -12.28
CA ALA A 106 7.59 -0.48 -10.91
C ALA A 106 9.13 -0.56 -10.85
N THR A 107 9.74 -1.23 -11.82
CA THR A 107 11.19 -1.28 -12.01
C THR A 107 11.78 0.12 -12.12
N ARG A 108 11.24 0.96 -13.02
CA ARG A 108 11.71 2.35 -13.18
C ARG A 108 11.53 3.15 -11.91
N ALA A 109 10.39 3.02 -11.24
CA ALA A 109 10.14 3.72 -9.98
C ALA A 109 11.16 3.34 -8.89
N LEU A 110 11.52 2.06 -8.75
CA LEU A 110 12.59 1.62 -7.83
C LEU A 110 13.95 2.22 -8.21
N GLN A 111 14.29 2.21 -9.49
CA GLN A 111 15.55 2.80 -10.01
C GLN A 111 15.64 4.31 -9.77
N ASP A 112 14.49 5.00 -9.86
CA ASP A 112 14.38 6.43 -9.54
C ASP A 112 14.34 6.72 -8.03
N GLY A 113 14.52 5.71 -7.17
CA GLY A 113 14.53 5.82 -5.72
C GLY A 113 13.16 5.93 -5.06
N PHE A 114 12.07 5.68 -5.80
CA PHE A 114 10.73 5.61 -5.22
C PHE A 114 10.48 4.26 -4.56
N ASN A 115 9.68 4.27 -3.49
CA ASN A 115 9.15 3.05 -2.90
C ASN A 115 7.92 2.59 -3.69
N VAL A 116 7.85 1.30 -4.02
CA VAL A 116 6.71 0.73 -4.75
C VAL A 116 5.80 -0.01 -3.78
N SER A 117 4.56 0.46 -3.66
CA SER A 117 3.57 -0.07 -2.70
C SER A 117 2.56 -1.00 -3.37
N PHE A 118 2.37 -2.18 -2.79
CA PHE A 118 1.40 -3.17 -3.23
C PHE A 118 0.34 -3.43 -2.16
N THR A 119 -0.88 -3.73 -2.62
CA THR A 119 -1.89 -4.48 -1.88
C THR A 119 -1.83 -5.92 -2.37
N PRO A 120 -1.09 -6.81 -1.68
CA PRO A 120 -0.68 -8.08 -2.25
C PRO A 120 -1.84 -9.09 -2.38
N ASP A 121 -2.93 -8.93 -1.63
CA ASP A 121 -4.17 -9.68 -1.76
C ASP A 121 -5.06 -9.19 -2.93
N GLY A 122 -4.72 -8.05 -3.51
CA GLY A 122 -5.39 -7.49 -4.69
C GLY A 122 -6.86 -7.13 -4.44
N PRO A 123 -7.58 -6.67 -5.49
CA PRO A 123 -8.96 -6.18 -5.34
C PRO A 123 -10.03 -7.29 -5.27
N ARG A 124 -9.64 -8.56 -5.37
CA ARG A 124 -10.55 -9.71 -5.39
C ARG A 124 -10.19 -10.80 -4.41
N GLY A 125 -9.11 -10.63 -3.66
CA GLY A 125 -8.63 -11.60 -2.68
C GLY A 125 -8.10 -12.93 -3.26
N PRO A 126 -8.03 -13.93 -2.42
CA PRO A 126 -8.60 -14.02 -1.06
C PRO A 126 -7.94 -13.09 -0.03
N LYS A 127 -8.72 -12.71 1.01
CA LYS A 127 -8.23 -11.90 2.15
C LYS A 127 -6.95 -12.51 2.72
N TYR A 128 -5.94 -11.66 2.97
CA TYR A 128 -4.68 -12.05 3.61
C TYR A 128 -3.88 -13.12 2.85
N THR A 129 -4.11 -13.24 1.55
CA THR A 129 -3.33 -14.12 0.68
C THR A 129 -2.48 -13.28 -0.25
N MET A 130 -1.17 -13.34 -0.05
CA MET A 130 -0.23 -12.53 -0.81
C MET A 130 -0.01 -13.10 -2.22
N SER A 131 -0.06 -12.26 -3.24
CA SER A 131 0.39 -12.58 -4.60
C SER A 131 1.92 -12.56 -4.70
N ARG A 132 2.47 -13.22 -5.71
CA ARG A 132 3.91 -13.32 -5.96
C ARG A 132 4.55 -12.03 -6.49
N GLY A 133 3.74 -11.08 -6.99
CA GLY A 133 4.21 -9.86 -7.65
C GLY A 133 5.25 -9.05 -6.85
N PRO A 134 5.03 -8.74 -5.57
CA PRO A 134 6.00 -8.04 -4.73
C PRO A 134 7.34 -8.76 -4.64
N ILE A 135 7.33 -10.11 -4.53
CA ILE A 135 8.55 -10.92 -4.42
C ILE A 135 9.33 -10.93 -5.73
N TYR A 136 8.64 -11.11 -6.86
CA TYR A 136 9.29 -11.03 -8.18
C TYR A 136 9.98 -9.69 -8.39
N LEU A 137 9.32 -8.58 -8.06
CA LEU A 137 9.91 -7.26 -8.20
C LEU A 137 11.12 -7.08 -7.28
N ALA A 138 11.00 -7.47 -6.02
CA ALA A 138 12.07 -7.34 -5.05
C ALA A 138 13.27 -8.21 -5.39
N SER A 139 13.07 -9.46 -5.82
CA SER A 139 14.14 -10.38 -6.24
C SER A 139 14.86 -9.90 -7.51
N ALA A 140 14.12 -9.38 -8.49
CA ALA A 140 14.71 -8.85 -9.72
C ALA A 140 15.59 -7.62 -9.49
N HIS A 141 15.37 -6.87 -8.40
CA HIS A 141 16.14 -5.66 -8.07
C HIS A 141 16.99 -5.80 -6.81
N THR A 142 17.08 -6.99 -6.24
CA THR A 142 17.83 -7.26 -4.99
C THR A 142 17.49 -6.20 -3.92
N THR A 143 16.20 -5.96 -3.72
CA THR A 143 15.72 -4.95 -2.78
C THR A 143 14.89 -5.58 -1.67
N ARG A 144 14.69 -4.80 -0.60
CA ARG A 144 13.94 -5.23 0.57
C ARG A 144 12.45 -5.00 0.39
N ILE A 145 11.66 -5.83 1.10
CA ILE A 145 10.22 -5.62 1.28
C ILE A 145 9.95 -5.16 2.70
N ILE A 146 9.17 -4.11 2.85
CA ILE A 146 8.77 -3.55 4.15
C ILE A 146 7.26 -3.80 4.33
N PRO A 147 6.87 -4.64 5.31
CA PRO A 147 5.48 -4.79 5.70
C PRO A 147 4.98 -3.53 6.40
N ILE A 148 3.78 -3.06 6.04
CA ILE A 148 3.16 -1.88 6.65
C ILE A 148 1.70 -2.18 6.96
N SER A 149 1.24 -1.88 8.18
CA SER A 149 -0.16 -2.00 8.56
C SER A 149 -0.67 -0.72 9.22
N ILE A 150 -1.96 -0.40 9.02
CA ILE A 150 -2.67 0.57 9.83
C ILE A 150 -3.74 -0.18 10.62
N ASN A 151 -3.58 -0.19 11.92
CA ASN A 151 -4.47 -0.87 12.85
C ASN A 151 -5.37 0.15 13.55
N ALA A 152 -6.67 -0.06 13.47
CA ALA A 152 -7.65 0.74 14.17
C ALA A 152 -8.02 0.07 15.49
N SER A 153 -7.98 0.79 16.63
CA SER A 153 -8.35 0.23 17.94
C SER A 153 -9.83 -0.17 18.02
N ARG A 154 -10.69 0.41 17.18
CA ARG A 154 -12.11 0.06 17.01
C ARG A 154 -12.53 0.36 15.57
N TYR A 155 -13.25 -0.57 14.94
CA TYR A 155 -13.73 -0.42 13.57
C TYR A 155 -15.08 -1.11 13.35
N TRP A 156 -15.73 -0.76 12.25
CA TRP A 156 -16.82 -1.53 11.64
C TRP A 156 -16.22 -2.37 10.52
N SER A 157 -16.62 -3.64 10.44
CA SER A 157 -16.28 -4.51 9.32
C SER A 157 -17.44 -4.55 8.32
N ILE A 158 -17.17 -4.26 7.05
CA ILE A 158 -18.14 -4.39 5.98
C ILE A 158 -18.16 -5.85 5.49
N LYS A 159 -19.32 -6.37 5.14
CA LYS A 159 -19.47 -7.69 4.51
C LYS A 159 -18.98 -7.65 3.06
N SER A 160 -17.65 -7.62 2.88
CA SER A 160 -16.93 -7.70 1.61
C SER A 160 -15.99 -8.91 1.63
N TRP A 161 -15.39 -9.24 0.49
CA TRP A 161 -14.45 -10.36 0.38
C TRP A 161 -13.25 -10.24 1.36
N ASP A 162 -12.85 -9.02 1.71
CA ASP A 162 -11.73 -8.70 2.59
C ASP A 162 -12.13 -8.30 4.01
N ASN A 163 -13.44 -8.23 4.31
CA ASN A 163 -13.95 -7.64 5.55
C ASN A 163 -13.38 -6.23 5.77
N PHE A 164 -13.57 -5.35 4.79
CA PHE A 164 -13.02 -4.00 4.77
C PHE A 164 -13.31 -3.23 6.06
N GLN A 165 -12.28 -2.62 6.64
CA GLN A 165 -12.38 -1.96 7.94
C GLN A 165 -12.64 -0.47 7.79
N ILE A 166 -13.71 0.01 8.45
CA ILE A 166 -13.99 1.44 8.64
C ILE A 166 -13.74 1.78 10.10
N PRO A 167 -12.66 2.51 10.42
CA PRO A 167 -12.39 2.93 11.78
C PRO A 167 -13.54 3.73 12.39
N LYS A 168 -13.90 3.41 13.64
CA LYS A 168 -14.92 4.16 14.38
C LYS A 168 -14.37 5.51 14.83
N PRO A 169 -15.19 6.58 14.86
CA PRO A 169 -14.77 7.87 15.41
C PRO A 169 -14.14 7.72 16.80
N PHE A 170 -13.16 8.57 17.09
CA PHE A 170 -12.39 8.60 18.34
C PHE A 170 -11.56 7.33 18.61
N SER A 171 -11.36 6.48 17.62
CA SER A 171 -10.41 5.37 17.70
C SER A 171 -8.96 5.86 17.48
N THR A 172 -8.01 5.03 17.89
CA THR A 172 -6.59 5.24 17.59
C THR A 172 -6.24 4.49 16.31
N LEU A 173 -5.63 5.20 15.35
CA LEU A 173 -5.04 4.61 14.16
C LEU A 173 -3.53 4.48 14.39
N THR A 174 -3.05 3.25 14.46
CA THR A 174 -1.62 2.97 14.64
C THR A 174 -1.03 2.53 13.31
N LEU A 175 -0.16 3.35 12.74
CA LEU A 175 0.71 2.97 11.63
C LEU A 175 1.85 2.12 12.21
N VAL A 176 1.96 0.88 11.77
CA VAL A 176 3.03 -0.03 12.14
C VAL A 176 3.88 -0.32 10.92
N ILE A 177 5.16 -0.03 11.00
CA ILE A 177 6.17 -0.36 9.99
C ILE A 177 6.98 -1.53 10.52
N GLY A 178 6.87 -2.66 9.85
CA GLY A 178 7.54 -3.89 10.23
C GLY A 178 9.03 -3.90 9.86
N THR A 179 9.71 -4.93 10.30
CA THR A 179 11.13 -5.15 9.99
C THR A 179 11.32 -5.34 8.47
N PRO A 180 12.30 -4.66 7.85
CA PRO A 180 12.63 -4.88 6.45
C PRO A 180 13.10 -6.31 6.21
N ILE A 181 12.65 -6.89 5.11
CA ILE A 181 12.97 -8.26 4.70
C ILE A 181 13.79 -8.17 3.42
N GLU A 182 15.05 -8.51 3.49
CA GLU A 182 15.94 -8.54 2.31
C GLU A 182 15.58 -9.74 1.44
N ILE A 183 15.30 -9.49 0.16
CA ILE A 183 14.92 -10.55 -0.79
C ILE A 183 16.12 -10.91 -1.67
N PRO A 184 16.53 -12.18 -1.69
CA PRO A 184 17.62 -12.63 -2.56
C PRO A 184 17.34 -12.41 -4.04
N ALA A 185 18.40 -12.18 -4.81
CA ALA A 185 18.31 -12.13 -6.26
C ALA A 185 18.05 -13.51 -6.87
N ASN A 186 17.49 -13.52 -8.08
CA ASN A 186 17.39 -14.71 -8.93
C ASN A 186 16.71 -15.92 -8.28
N LEU A 187 15.66 -15.67 -7.49
CA LEU A 187 14.86 -16.75 -6.91
C LEU A 187 14.18 -17.59 -8.00
N ASP A 188 14.25 -18.89 -7.86
CA ASP A 188 13.45 -19.84 -8.64
C ASP A 188 11.97 -19.85 -8.16
N ALA A 189 11.14 -20.68 -8.78
CA ALA A 189 9.72 -20.75 -8.44
C ALA A 189 9.47 -21.21 -6.99
N GLY A 190 10.30 -22.08 -6.45
CA GLY A 190 10.25 -22.53 -5.06
C GLY A 190 10.64 -21.43 -4.09
N GLY A 191 11.75 -20.76 -4.37
CA GLY A 191 12.21 -19.62 -3.59
C GLY A 191 11.21 -18.46 -3.57
N ILE A 192 10.59 -18.13 -4.70
CA ILE A 192 9.51 -17.13 -4.77
C ILE A 192 8.36 -17.48 -3.82
N GLU A 193 7.95 -18.77 -3.76
CA GLU A 193 6.86 -19.18 -2.90
C GLU A 193 7.25 -19.17 -1.41
N GLU A 194 8.46 -19.60 -1.08
CA GLU A 194 8.99 -19.53 0.27
C GLU A 194 9.02 -18.09 0.80
N TRP A 195 9.60 -17.17 0.03
CA TRP A 195 9.69 -15.76 0.40
C TRP A 195 8.32 -15.08 0.44
N ARG A 196 7.39 -15.48 -0.44
CA ARG A 196 6.02 -15.02 -0.39
C ARG A 196 5.36 -15.34 0.96
N LEU A 197 5.53 -16.55 1.44
CA LEU A 197 5.01 -16.97 2.75
C LEU A 197 5.69 -16.22 3.90
N LYS A 198 7.01 -16.06 3.86
CA LYS A 198 7.74 -15.28 4.89
C LYS A 198 7.24 -13.84 4.98
N VAL A 199 7.10 -13.14 3.85
CA VAL A 199 6.62 -11.75 3.82
C VAL A 199 5.15 -11.68 4.23
N GLN A 200 4.31 -12.64 3.81
CA GLN A 200 2.92 -12.73 4.23
C GLN A 200 2.81 -12.84 5.75
N ASN A 201 3.57 -13.75 6.36
CA ASN A 201 3.56 -13.97 7.81
C ASN A 201 4.04 -12.71 8.55
N ALA A 202 5.12 -12.08 8.10
CA ALA A 202 5.61 -10.85 8.69
C ALA A 202 4.59 -9.69 8.60
N LEU A 203 3.82 -9.61 7.50
CA LEU A 203 2.74 -8.65 7.39
C LEU A 203 1.57 -8.99 8.33
N MET A 204 1.26 -10.28 8.53
CA MET A 204 0.25 -10.73 9.49
C MET A 204 0.65 -10.43 10.93
N GLU A 205 1.91 -10.60 11.31
CA GLU A 205 2.41 -10.33 12.67
C GLU A 205 2.16 -8.89 13.12
N ILE A 206 2.23 -7.93 12.20
CA ILE A 206 1.95 -6.51 12.51
C ILE A 206 0.49 -6.11 12.28
N THR A 207 -0.37 -7.06 11.89
CA THR A 207 -1.77 -6.87 11.57
C THR A 207 -2.64 -7.23 12.77
N ALA A 208 -3.34 -6.26 13.35
CA ALA A 208 -4.30 -6.49 14.44
C ALA A 208 -5.74 -6.46 13.89
N ASP A 209 -6.50 -7.55 14.07
CA ASP A 209 -7.93 -7.67 13.75
C ASP A 209 -8.79 -7.53 15.00
#